data_7340ef6529f25eca53a8779a79ff3a7a
#
_entry.id   7340ef6529f25eca53a8779a79ff3a7a
#
_cell.length_a   1.000
_cell.length_b   1.000
_cell.length_c   1.000
_cell.angle_alpha   90.00
_cell.angle_beta   90.00
_cell.angle_gamma   90.00
#
_symmetry.space_group_name_H-M   'P 1'
#
loop_
_entity.id
_entity.type
_entity.pdbx_description
1 polymer ?
#
loop_
_entity_poly.entity_id
_entity_poly.type
_entity_poly.pdbx_seq_one_letter_code
_entity_poly.pdbx_strand_id
1 'polypeptide(L)'
;MANTGRFLLGTSGWSYAEWVAVFYPTSTESKLGFYSKIFPTVEIDSTFYAFPKEGMVIGWDRYSPRNFVFNAKIPQTITHERLEALGKPIEEELDRFANLMLPLNNSGKLGCLLIQLPPRYKFDSNHLEEFLSLLPHGFKYAIEFRHKSWLRDETWRILSKYNVAYTIVDEPLLPPEVHVTADFAYIRWHGRGQRPWYDYHYTEKELADWLPKVKEVEGSVKTTYGYFNNHFHGYAVENGLSILKMLDKLTPAQEEALKRARTNLRQAKEKPVGLGEFTRGGEDRAKLVDLLGTIMGETRLARSFTIPDEDVKIKEANLKTIDAKIRDYTLKMDMASKTIVHDCGDWERAIETRQLCKHIGKVLLTIPEQVALTWVSAIHENLDAWKFQQPRK
;
A
#
# COMPACT_ATOMS: atom_id res chain seq x y z
N MET A 1 25.78 15.90 25.11
CA MET A 1 24.35 15.89 24.79
C MET A 1 24.14 14.79 23.75
N ALA A 2 23.32 13.78 24.05
CA ALA A 2 23.01 12.74 23.08
C ALA A 2 22.34 13.42 21.88
N ASN A 3 22.85 13.16 20.69
CA ASN A 3 22.31 13.66 19.45
C ASN A 3 20.95 12.94 19.24
N THR A 4 19.84 13.56 19.72
CA THR A 4 18.52 13.01 19.49
C THR A 4 18.20 13.22 18.01
N GLY A 5 18.26 12.16 17.23
CA GLY A 5 17.90 12.17 15.83
C GLY A 5 16.45 12.67 15.63
N ARG A 6 16.12 13.10 14.43
CA ARG A 6 14.77 13.54 14.07
C ARG A 6 13.92 12.34 13.67
N PHE A 7 12.86 12.02 14.39
CA PHE A 7 11.88 11.02 14.01
C PHE A 7 10.73 11.66 13.23
N LEU A 8 10.60 11.30 11.96
CA LEU A 8 9.53 11.73 11.08
C LEU A 8 8.57 10.57 10.85
N LEU A 9 7.37 10.66 11.41
CA LEU A 9 6.35 9.64 11.30
C LEU A 9 5.20 10.11 10.41
N GLY A 10 4.74 9.23 9.54
CA GLY A 10 3.63 9.44 8.63
C GLY A 10 2.97 8.12 8.24
N THR A 11 2.32 8.12 7.10
CA THR A 11 1.61 6.97 6.54
C THR A 11 2.06 6.69 5.11
N SER A 12 1.86 5.45 4.63
CA SER A 12 1.98 5.11 3.23
C SER A 12 0.71 5.55 2.50
N GLY A 13 0.82 6.62 1.72
CA GLY A 13 -0.32 7.31 1.12
C GLY A 13 -1.10 8.21 2.09
N TRP A 14 -1.96 9.06 1.51
CA TRP A 14 -2.80 10.03 2.26
C TRP A 14 -4.19 10.24 1.67
N SER A 15 -4.48 9.78 0.47
CA SER A 15 -5.69 10.16 -0.26
C SER A 15 -6.82 9.15 -0.20
N TYR A 16 -6.90 8.37 0.87
CA TYR A 16 -7.91 7.33 1.05
C TYR A 16 -9.30 7.92 1.33
N ALA A 17 -10.31 7.44 0.60
CA ALA A 17 -11.69 7.89 0.77
C ALA A 17 -12.26 7.49 2.14
N GLU A 18 -11.91 6.32 2.61
CA GLU A 18 -12.34 5.76 3.91
C GLU A 18 -11.80 6.52 5.13
N TRP A 19 -10.84 7.44 4.94
CA TRP A 19 -10.35 8.31 6.01
C TRP A 19 -11.25 9.53 6.25
N VAL A 20 -12.28 9.74 5.43
CA VAL A 20 -13.28 10.78 5.67
C VAL A 20 -14.05 10.45 6.94
N ALA A 21 -14.33 11.44 7.75
CA ALA A 21 -14.83 11.41 9.12
C ALA A 21 -13.83 10.85 10.17
N VAL A 22 -13.02 9.85 9.85
CA VAL A 22 -12.02 9.33 10.79
C VAL A 22 -10.87 10.32 10.95
N PHE A 23 -10.30 10.78 9.84
CA PHE A 23 -9.17 11.71 9.80
C PHE A 23 -9.53 13.03 9.14
N TYR A 24 -10.02 13.00 7.91
CA TYR A 24 -10.49 14.19 7.22
C TYR A 24 -11.87 14.60 7.73
N PRO A 25 -12.08 15.90 8.10
CA PRO A 25 -13.39 16.34 8.56
C PRO A 25 -14.50 16.17 7.52
N THR A 26 -14.18 16.39 6.25
CA THR A 26 -15.13 16.33 5.13
C THR A 26 -14.49 15.70 3.89
N SER A 27 -15.32 15.26 2.93
CA SER A 27 -14.87 14.73 1.64
C SER A 27 -14.29 15.82 0.71
N THR A 28 -14.66 17.09 0.92
CA THR A 28 -14.21 18.25 0.13
C THR A 28 -12.90 18.84 0.60
N GLU A 29 -12.35 18.37 1.72
CA GLU A 29 -11.07 18.83 2.25
C GLU A 29 -9.93 18.56 1.25
N SER A 30 -9.03 19.53 1.12
CA SER A 30 -7.76 19.30 0.42
C SER A 30 -6.93 18.29 1.19
N LYS A 31 -6.94 17.03 0.75
CA LYS A 31 -6.35 15.90 1.50
C LYS A 31 -4.88 16.13 1.82
N LEU A 32 -4.05 16.53 0.86
CA LEU A 32 -2.64 16.84 1.12
C LEU A 32 -2.48 18.05 2.03
N GLY A 33 -3.26 19.11 1.79
CA GLY A 33 -3.21 20.32 2.60
C GLY A 33 -3.62 20.10 4.06
N PHE A 34 -4.59 19.22 4.31
CA PHE A 34 -4.97 18.82 5.67
C PHE A 34 -3.92 17.87 6.29
N TYR A 35 -3.55 16.80 5.56
CA TYR A 35 -2.61 15.79 6.02
C TYR A 35 -1.29 16.41 6.48
N SER A 36 -0.73 17.32 5.69
CA SER A 36 0.57 17.95 5.96
C SER A 36 0.58 18.93 7.13
N LYS A 37 -0.59 19.29 7.69
CA LYS A 37 -0.70 20.03 8.96
C LYS A 37 -0.60 19.09 10.17
N ILE A 38 -0.87 17.80 9.99
CA ILE A 38 -0.88 16.81 11.07
C ILE A 38 0.39 15.97 11.06
N PHE A 39 0.78 15.44 9.90
CA PHE A 39 1.99 14.65 9.76
C PHE A 39 3.11 15.45 9.08
N PRO A 40 4.37 15.29 9.51
CA PRO A 40 5.52 15.98 8.92
C PRO A 40 6.04 15.33 7.64
N THR A 41 5.59 14.10 7.33
CA THR A 41 6.06 13.32 6.22
C THR A 41 5.00 12.35 5.70
N VAL A 42 5.16 11.92 4.44
CA VAL A 42 4.35 10.87 3.83
C VAL A 42 5.19 10.03 2.86
N GLU A 43 4.85 8.75 2.74
CA GLU A 43 5.35 7.88 1.68
C GLU A 43 4.38 7.90 0.49
N ILE A 44 4.88 8.28 -0.69
CA ILE A 44 4.09 8.24 -1.93
C ILE A 44 4.05 6.82 -2.46
N ASP A 45 2.97 6.11 -2.21
CA ASP A 45 2.78 4.72 -2.66
C ASP A 45 2.33 4.62 -4.11
N SER A 46 1.63 5.62 -4.63
CA SER A 46 1.11 5.61 -6.01
C SER A 46 2.19 5.53 -7.08
N THR A 47 3.40 6.01 -6.81
CA THR A 47 4.55 5.95 -7.72
C THR A 47 5.03 4.52 -7.97
N PHE A 48 4.71 3.59 -7.09
CA PHE A 48 4.99 2.16 -7.30
C PHE A 48 4.24 1.58 -8.49
N TYR A 49 3.00 2.02 -8.71
CA TYR A 49 2.13 1.48 -9.76
C TYR A 49 2.31 2.14 -11.11
N ALA A 50 2.73 3.41 -11.13
CA ALA A 50 2.96 4.17 -12.36
C ALA A 50 3.88 5.36 -12.10
N PHE A 51 4.65 5.75 -13.11
CA PHE A 51 5.38 7.01 -13.10
C PHE A 51 4.40 8.18 -12.92
N PRO A 52 4.65 9.10 -11.98
CA PRO A 52 3.80 10.28 -11.82
C PRO A 52 3.97 11.22 -13.01
N LYS A 53 2.93 11.99 -13.30
CA LYS A 53 3.07 13.12 -14.23
C LYS A 53 3.89 14.22 -13.54
N GLU A 54 4.73 14.90 -14.28
CA GLU A 54 5.57 16.00 -13.76
C GLU A 54 4.74 17.05 -13.01
N GLY A 55 3.60 17.47 -13.56
CA GLY A 55 2.69 18.41 -12.90
C GLY A 55 2.14 17.92 -11.56
N MET A 56 2.07 16.60 -11.31
CA MET A 56 1.70 16.07 -10.01
C MET A 56 2.81 16.29 -8.97
N VAL A 57 4.06 16.06 -9.37
CA VAL A 57 5.23 16.23 -8.48
C VAL A 57 5.39 17.71 -8.13
N ILE A 58 5.27 18.60 -9.11
CA ILE A 58 5.24 20.06 -8.91
C ILE A 58 4.07 20.45 -7.98
N GLY A 59 2.91 19.81 -8.15
CA GLY A 59 1.76 20.01 -7.26
C GLY A 59 2.03 19.59 -5.82
N TRP A 60 2.68 18.46 -5.61
CA TRP A 60 3.07 18.01 -4.25
C TRP A 60 4.01 19.00 -3.59
N ASP A 61 5.01 19.49 -4.33
CA ASP A 61 5.91 20.52 -3.82
C ASP A 61 5.17 21.81 -3.46
N ARG A 62 4.36 22.32 -4.38
CA ARG A 62 3.66 23.59 -4.25
C ARG A 62 2.61 23.63 -3.11
N TYR A 63 1.87 22.52 -2.93
CA TYR A 63 0.73 22.44 -2.01
C TYR A 63 1.05 21.81 -0.66
N SER A 64 2.32 21.57 -0.37
CA SER A 64 2.80 21.12 0.94
C SER A 64 3.61 22.21 1.67
N PRO A 65 3.64 22.21 3.00
CA PRO A 65 4.48 23.12 3.78
C PRO A 65 5.97 22.96 3.44
N ARG A 66 6.75 24.04 3.66
CA ARG A 66 8.19 24.07 3.32
C ARG A 66 9.01 22.98 4.03
N ASN A 67 8.61 22.58 5.23
CA ASN A 67 9.30 21.57 6.04
C ASN A 67 8.68 20.18 5.93
N PHE A 68 7.72 19.98 5.03
CA PHE A 68 7.09 18.67 4.78
C PHE A 68 8.00 17.80 3.93
N VAL A 69 8.10 16.50 4.26
CA VAL A 69 9.00 15.58 3.57
C VAL A 69 8.19 14.48 2.88
N PHE A 70 8.49 14.25 1.62
CA PHE A 70 7.99 13.11 0.85
C PHE A 70 9.07 12.04 0.74
N ASN A 71 8.69 10.78 0.89
CA ASN A 71 9.46 9.65 0.38
C ASN A 71 8.65 9.00 -0.73
N ALA A 72 9.30 8.47 -1.77
CA ALA A 72 8.58 7.95 -2.92
C ALA A 72 9.04 6.52 -3.23
N LYS A 73 8.09 5.62 -3.51
CA LYS A 73 8.43 4.26 -3.94
C LYS A 73 8.88 4.25 -5.40
N ILE A 74 9.99 3.58 -5.66
CA ILE A 74 10.43 3.31 -7.02
C ILE A 74 9.41 2.41 -7.72
N PRO A 75 9.08 2.68 -9.01
CA PRO A 75 8.07 1.92 -9.76
C PRO A 75 8.34 0.42 -9.81
N GLN A 76 7.27 -0.39 -9.75
CA GLN A 76 7.36 -1.85 -9.86
C GLN A 76 7.92 -2.32 -11.20
N THR A 77 7.80 -1.55 -12.27
CA THR A 77 8.43 -1.84 -13.56
C THR A 77 9.94 -1.98 -13.44
N ILE A 78 10.57 -1.23 -12.54
CA ILE A 78 11.98 -1.31 -12.22
C ILE A 78 12.24 -2.46 -11.24
N THR A 79 11.56 -2.46 -10.10
CA THR A 79 11.89 -3.33 -8.96
C THR A 79 11.31 -4.74 -9.05
N HIS A 80 10.28 -4.99 -9.86
CA HIS A 80 9.58 -6.27 -9.97
C HIS A 80 9.64 -6.90 -11.36
N GLU A 81 9.70 -6.09 -12.41
CA GLU A 81 9.62 -6.61 -13.78
C GLU A 81 11.00 -6.69 -14.45
N ARG A 82 11.89 -5.73 -14.16
CA ARG A 82 13.20 -5.64 -14.83
C ARG A 82 14.40 -5.95 -13.97
N LEU A 83 14.23 -6.10 -12.68
CA LEU A 83 15.34 -6.32 -11.75
C LEU A 83 16.21 -7.54 -12.11
N GLU A 84 15.65 -8.56 -12.77
CA GLU A 84 16.36 -9.77 -13.17
C GLU A 84 17.28 -9.55 -14.41
N ALA A 85 17.09 -8.44 -15.14
CA ALA A 85 17.85 -8.09 -16.33
C ALA A 85 18.47 -6.71 -16.16
N LEU A 86 19.52 -6.61 -15.34
CA LEU A 86 20.25 -5.37 -15.12
C LEU A 86 20.93 -4.88 -16.39
N GLY A 87 21.16 -3.58 -16.47
CA GLY A 87 21.84 -2.93 -17.57
C GLY A 87 21.16 -1.63 -18.00
N LYS A 88 21.55 -1.15 -19.18
CA LYS A 88 21.14 0.17 -19.70
C LYS A 88 19.63 0.47 -19.63
N PRO A 89 18.70 -0.46 -19.91
CA PRO A 89 17.26 -0.15 -19.83
C PRO A 89 16.76 0.15 -18.42
N ILE A 90 17.34 -0.48 -17.38
CA ILE A 90 16.96 -0.21 -15.99
C ILE A 90 17.56 1.11 -15.49
N GLU A 91 18.80 1.42 -15.92
CA GLU A 91 19.46 2.67 -15.64
C GLU A 91 18.67 3.86 -16.20
N GLU A 92 18.27 3.80 -17.48
CA GLU A 92 17.45 4.84 -18.12
C GLU A 92 16.10 5.07 -17.39
N GLU A 93 15.46 4.02 -16.87
CA GLU A 93 14.23 4.16 -16.11
C GLU A 93 14.46 4.71 -14.68
N LEU A 94 15.55 4.32 -14.04
CA LEU A 94 15.95 4.88 -12.75
C LEU A 94 16.23 6.39 -12.89
N ASP A 95 16.99 6.78 -13.90
CA ASP A 95 17.27 8.19 -14.21
C ASP A 95 15.99 8.97 -14.51
N ARG A 96 15.10 8.40 -15.32
CA ARG A 96 13.81 9.00 -15.62
C ARG A 96 12.98 9.23 -14.37
N PHE A 97 12.93 8.24 -13.47
CA PHE A 97 12.19 8.39 -12.23
C PHE A 97 12.83 9.40 -11.29
N ALA A 98 14.15 9.37 -11.15
CA ALA A 98 14.90 10.33 -10.34
C ALA A 98 14.70 11.77 -10.86
N ASN A 99 14.76 11.97 -12.18
CA ASN A 99 14.51 13.27 -12.80
C ASN A 99 13.10 13.80 -12.52
N LEU A 100 12.07 12.94 -12.52
CA LEU A 100 10.71 13.33 -12.11
C LEU A 100 10.64 13.78 -10.64
N MET A 101 11.50 13.26 -9.77
CA MET A 101 11.53 13.64 -8.35
C MET A 101 12.38 14.90 -8.06
N LEU A 102 13.11 15.44 -9.06
CA LEU A 102 13.94 16.63 -8.88
C LEU A 102 13.23 17.86 -8.30
N PRO A 103 11.97 18.19 -8.63
CA PRO A 103 11.28 19.31 -7.98
C PRO A 103 11.24 19.18 -6.46
N LEU A 104 10.94 17.98 -5.93
CA LEU A 104 10.94 17.71 -4.49
C LEU A 104 12.36 17.67 -3.91
N ASN A 105 13.32 17.14 -4.64
CA ASN A 105 14.71 17.07 -4.20
C ASN A 105 15.33 18.47 -4.10
N ASN A 106 15.14 19.29 -5.12
CA ASN A 106 15.69 20.65 -5.19
C ASN A 106 15.06 21.59 -4.14
N SER A 107 13.81 21.37 -3.79
CA SER A 107 13.15 22.14 -2.71
C SER A 107 13.49 21.63 -1.30
N GLY A 108 14.27 20.52 -1.19
CA GLY A 108 14.61 19.89 0.08
C GLY A 108 13.45 19.12 0.72
N LYS A 109 12.42 18.79 -0.06
CA LYS A 109 11.24 18.04 0.40
C LYS A 109 11.28 16.54 0.05
N LEU A 110 12.30 16.06 -0.65
CA LEU A 110 12.49 14.62 -0.89
C LEU A 110 13.38 14.04 0.23
N GLY A 111 12.87 13.08 0.97
CA GLY A 111 13.64 12.36 2.01
C GLY A 111 14.49 11.25 1.40
N CYS A 112 13.84 10.24 0.82
CA CYS A 112 14.51 9.16 0.10
C CYS A 112 13.59 8.49 -0.92
N LEU A 113 14.18 7.64 -1.77
CA LEU A 113 13.49 6.76 -2.72
C LEU A 113 13.50 5.33 -2.16
N LEU A 114 12.33 4.71 -2.03
CA LEU A 114 12.15 3.37 -1.50
C LEU A 114 12.16 2.33 -2.61
N ILE A 115 13.08 1.39 -2.55
CA ILE A 115 13.20 0.21 -3.40
C ILE A 115 12.54 -0.95 -2.66
N GLN A 116 11.33 -1.35 -3.04
CA GLN A 116 10.69 -2.54 -2.49
C GLN A 116 10.88 -3.71 -3.44
N LEU A 117 11.53 -4.79 -3.00
CA LEU A 117 11.77 -5.98 -3.80
C LEU A 117 10.61 -6.99 -3.70
N PRO A 118 10.36 -7.81 -4.74
CA PRO A 118 9.34 -8.84 -4.69
C PRO A 118 9.74 -10.03 -3.80
N PRO A 119 8.77 -10.76 -3.20
CA PRO A 119 9.06 -11.92 -2.35
C PRO A 119 9.83 -13.05 -3.04
N ARG A 120 9.70 -13.18 -4.37
CA ARG A 120 10.43 -14.19 -5.14
C ARG A 120 11.93 -13.91 -5.26
N TYR A 121 12.35 -12.67 -5.04
CA TYR A 121 13.74 -12.26 -5.22
C TYR A 121 14.57 -12.66 -4.00
N LYS A 122 15.42 -13.66 -4.21
CA LYS A 122 16.30 -14.21 -3.18
C LYS A 122 17.65 -13.52 -3.19
N PHE A 123 18.39 -13.71 -2.11
CA PHE A 123 19.73 -13.14 -1.94
C PHE A 123 20.68 -13.56 -3.08
N ASP A 124 21.25 -12.54 -3.69
CA ASP A 124 22.37 -12.58 -4.62
C ASP A 124 23.19 -11.32 -4.40
N SER A 125 24.42 -11.48 -3.85
CA SER A 125 25.28 -10.36 -3.49
C SER A 125 25.78 -9.58 -4.70
N ASN A 126 26.16 -10.28 -5.76
CA ASN A 126 26.69 -9.66 -6.96
C ASN A 126 25.62 -8.83 -7.66
N HIS A 127 24.45 -9.40 -7.78
CA HIS A 127 23.31 -8.71 -8.41
C HIS A 127 22.84 -7.50 -7.58
N LEU A 128 22.86 -7.61 -6.24
CA LEU A 128 22.56 -6.47 -5.37
C LEU A 128 23.58 -5.34 -5.56
N GLU A 129 24.89 -5.65 -5.52
CA GLU A 129 25.94 -4.65 -5.72
C GLU A 129 25.84 -3.98 -7.09
N GLU A 130 25.63 -4.76 -8.15
CA GLU A 130 25.43 -4.24 -9.50
C GLU A 130 24.23 -3.30 -9.57
N PHE A 131 23.06 -3.71 -9.04
CA PHE A 131 21.87 -2.87 -8.98
C PHE A 131 22.10 -1.57 -8.22
N LEU A 132 22.72 -1.63 -7.03
CA LEU A 132 23.00 -0.44 -6.24
C LEU A 132 24.00 0.51 -6.92
N SER A 133 24.90 -0.01 -7.77
CA SER A 133 25.83 0.82 -8.55
C SER A 133 25.17 1.61 -9.67
N LEU A 134 23.97 1.19 -10.13
CA LEU A 134 23.17 1.88 -11.14
C LEU A 134 22.28 2.99 -10.58
N LEU A 135 22.18 3.13 -9.25
CA LEU A 135 21.30 4.11 -8.63
C LEU A 135 21.79 5.55 -8.92
N PRO A 136 20.90 6.45 -9.42
CA PRO A 136 21.25 7.84 -9.68
C PRO A 136 21.83 8.55 -8.46
N HIS A 137 22.89 9.31 -8.66
CA HIS A 137 23.54 10.08 -7.61
C HIS A 137 22.69 11.28 -7.14
N GLY A 138 22.93 11.74 -5.92
CA GLY A 138 22.25 12.92 -5.35
C GLY A 138 20.91 12.61 -4.69
N PHE A 139 20.55 11.35 -4.56
CA PHE A 139 19.37 10.88 -3.84
C PHE A 139 19.75 9.94 -2.69
N LYS A 140 18.89 9.84 -1.69
CA LYS A 140 18.97 8.83 -0.64
C LYS A 140 18.07 7.65 -1.02
N TYR A 141 18.49 6.44 -0.65
CA TYR A 141 17.77 5.21 -0.98
C TYR A 141 17.54 4.36 0.27
N ALA A 142 16.33 3.83 0.39
CA ALA A 142 16.01 2.75 1.32
C ALA A 142 15.61 1.51 0.52
N ILE A 143 15.95 0.31 1.03
CA ILE A 143 15.59 -0.95 0.39
C ILE A 143 14.80 -1.84 1.34
N GLU A 144 13.67 -2.36 0.86
CA GLU A 144 12.80 -3.28 1.58
C GLU A 144 12.87 -4.66 0.94
N PHE A 145 13.37 -5.62 1.69
CA PHE A 145 13.37 -7.02 1.30
C PHE A 145 12.07 -7.71 1.72
N ARG A 146 11.69 -8.75 0.98
CA ARG A 146 10.49 -9.56 1.22
C ARG A 146 10.80 -11.06 1.32
N HIS A 147 12.08 -11.44 1.37
CA HIS A 147 12.51 -12.83 1.49
C HIS A 147 13.58 -12.96 2.56
N LYS A 148 13.44 -13.97 3.44
CA LYS A 148 14.34 -14.20 4.59
C LYS A 148 15.81 -14.43 4.23
N SER A 149 16.13 -14.82 2.99
CA SER A 149 17.53 -15.03 2.57
C SER A 149 18.36 -13.76 2.62
N TRP A 150 17.74 -12.57 2.66
CA TRP A 150 18.40 -11.29 2.76
C TRP A 150 18.87 -10.93 4.19
N LEU A 151 18.34 -11.60 5.22
CA LEU A 151 18.68 -11.33 6.62
C LEU A 151 20.03 -11.97 6.98
N ARG A 152 21.14 -11.30 6.63
CA ARG A 152 22.51 -11.76 6.82
C ARG A 152 23.53 -10.63 6.81
N ASP A 153 24.66 -10.85 7.46
CA ASP A 153 25.73 -9.84 7.60
C ASP A 153 26.27 -9.31 6.25
N GLU A 154 26.28 -10.14 5.22
CA GLU A 154 26.73 -9.72 3.90
C GLU A 154 25.81 -8.66 3.29
N THR A 155 24.50 -8.80 3.47
CA THR A 155 23.52 -7.78 3.07
C THR A 155 23.80 -6.45 3.77
N TRP A 156 24.00 -6.49 5.09
CA TRP A 156 24.23 -5.28 5.87
C TRP A 156 25.53 -4.57 5.45
N ARG A 157 26.58 -5.33 5.16
CA ARG A 157 27.85 -4.77 4.66
C ARG A 157 27.69 -4.11 3.28
N ILE A 158 26.95 -4.75 2.36
CA ILE A 158 26.69 -4.19 1.03
C ILE A 158 25.89 -2.89 1.16
N LEU A 159 24.78 -2.90 1.88
CA LEU A 159 23.96 -1.69 2.06
C LEU A 159 24.77 -0.55 2.70
N SER A 160 25.57 -0.84 3.71
CA SER A 160 26.42 0.17 4.36
C SER A 160 27.47 0.75 3.42
N LYS A 161 28.06 -0.06 2.54
CA LYS A 161 29.01 0.38 1.51
C LYS A 161 28.42 1.44 0.57
N TYR A 162 27.14 1.29 0.23
CA TYR A 162 26.40 2.20 -0.67
C TYR A 162 25.58 3.27 0.06
N ASN A 163 25.63 3.33 1.39
CA ASN A 163 24.79 4.21 2.22
C ASN A 163 23.29 4.10 1.91
N VAL A 164 22.81 2.87 1.70
CA VAL A 164 21.41 2.54 1.47
C VAL A 164 20.79 2.04 2.77
N ALA A 165 19.69 2.64 3.21
CA ALA A 165 19.02 2.24 4.43
C ALA A 165 18.27 0.90 4.25
N TYR A 166 18.55 -0.07 5.12
CA TYR A 166 17.68 -1.22 5.29
C TYR A 166 16.33 -0.76 5.85
N THR A 167 15.24 -1.18 5.21
CA THR A 167 13.89 -0.92 5.72
C THR A 167 13.53 -1.92 6.80
N ILE A 168 13.45 -1.45 8.04
CA ILE A 168 13.01 -2.23 9.18
C ILE A 168 11.49 -2.40 9.05
N VAL A 169 11.01 -3.65 8.98
CA VAL A 169 9.60 -3.93 8.70
C VAL A 169 8.90 -4.61 9.89
N ASP A 170 7.61 -4.33 10.05
CA ASP A 170 6.68 -5.14 10.84
C ASP A 170 5.69 -5.78 9.87
N GLU A 171 5.90 -7.05 9.57
CA GLU A 171 5.10 -7.81 8.61
C GLU A 171 5.12 -9.32 8.94
N PRO A 172 4.17 -10.12 8.42
CA PRO A 172 4.11 -11.56 8.72
C PRO A 172 5.25 -12.41 8.15
N LEU A 173 5.95 -11.94 7.10
CA LEU A 173 6.97 -12.76 6.40
C LEU A 173 8.37 -12.64 7.00
N LEU A 174 8.70 -11.51 7.62
CA LEU A 174 10.03 -11.21 8.12
C LEU A 174 9.97 -10.76 9.58
N PRO A 175 10.94 -11.16 10.41
CA PRO A 175 11.07 -10.64 11.77
C PRO A 175 11.43 -9.14 11.75
N PRO A 176 11.01 -8.37 12.75
CA PRO A 176 11.33 -6.95 12.87
C PRO A 176 12.77 -6.74 13.39
N GLU A 177 13.77 -7.16 12.59
CA GLU A 177 15.17 -6.96 12.91
C GLU A 177 15.59 -5.51 12.70
N VAL A 178 16.41 -4.99 13.62
CA VAL A 178 16.93 -3.62 13.56
C VAL A 178 18.36 -3.64 13.05
N HIS A 179 18.56 -3.11 11.84
CA HIS A 179 19.88 -2.89 11.27
C HIS A 179 19.95 -1.48 10.69
N VAL A 180 20.94 -0.71 11.13
CA VAL A 180 21.21 0.64 10.62
C VAL A 180 22.35 0.56 9.62
N THR A 181 22.04 0.75 8.34
CA THR A 181 22.98 0.58 7.23
C THR A 181 23.28 1.88 6.47
N ALA A 182 22.69 3.02 6.90
CA ALA A 182 22.90 4.32 6.29
C ALA A 182 22.94 5.43 7.35
N ASP A 183 23.19 6.68 6.92
CA ASP A 183 23.15 7.87 7.76
C ASP A 183 21.74 8.31 8.17
N PHE A 184 20.73 7.57 7.72
CA PHE A 184 19.33 7.67 8.09
C PHE A 184 18.72 6.26 8.21
N ALA A 185 17.51 6.17 8.80
CA ALA A 185 16.79 4.90 8.94
C ALA A 185 15.36 4.99 8.39
N TYR A 186 14.81 3.83 8.04
CA TYR A 186 13.49 3.68 7.46
C TYR A 186 12.73 2.54 8.15
N ILE A 187 11.53 2.81 8.66
CA ILE A 187 10.70 1.82 9.34
C ILE A 187 9.33 1.77 8.67
N ARG A 188 8.80 0.57 8.45
CA ARG A 188 7.45 0.38 7.90
C ARG A 188 6.65 -0.62 8.73
N TRP A 189 5.45 -0.22 9.14
CA TRP A 189 4.47 -1.06 9.81
C TRP A 189 3.39 -1.46 8.82
N HIS A 190 3.43 -2.72 8.35
CA HIS A 190 2.50 -3.23 7.34
C HIS A 190 1.22 -3.81 7.94
N GLY A 191 1.24 -4.16 9.22
CA GLY A 191 0.20 -4.93 9.85
C GLY A 191 0.54 -6.41 9.93
N ARG A 192 -0.21 -7.11 10.79
CA ARG A 192 -0.05 -8.53 11.09
C ARG A 192 -1.33 -9.32 10.78
N GLY A 193 -2.21 -8.76 9.95
CA GLY A 193 -3.43 -9.39 9.49
C GLY A 193 -3.17 -10.64 8.64
N GLN A 194 -4.21 -11.41 8.37
CA GLN A 194 -4.07 -12.58 7.53
C GLN A 194 -3.94 -12.13 6.05
N ARG A 195 -4.98 -11.76 5.36
CA ARG A 195 -4.94 -11.19 4.01
C ARG A 195 -6.18 -10.30 3.80
N PRO A 196 -5.97 -9.04 3.40
CA PRO A 196 -4.69 -8.35 3.22
C PRO A 196 -4.04 -7.97 4.57
N TRP A 197 -2.72 -8.10 4.67
CA TRP A 197 -1.97 -7.87 5.94
C TRP A 197 -2.17 -6.48 6.52
N TYR A 198 -2.33 -5.49 5.68
CA TYR A 198 -2.49 -4.09 6.03
C TYR A 198 -3.92 -3.70 6.47
N ASP A 199 -4.89 -4.62 6.43
CA ASP A 199 -6.15 -4.48 7.17
C ASP A 199 -5.96 -4.97 8.60
N TYR A 200 -5.20 -4.20 9.38
CA TYR A 200 -4.79 -4.54 10.72
C TYR A 200 -4.75 -3.32 11.62
N HIS A 201 -5.40 -3.38 12.75
CA HIS A 201 -5.36 -2.35 13.77
C HIS A 201 -4.42 -2.78 14.90
N TYR A 202 -3.21 -2.21 14.94
CA TYR A 202 -2.27 -2.48 16.01
C TYR A 202 -2.86 -2.15 17.36
N THR A 203 -2.69 -3.04 18.32
CA THR A 203 -3.04 -2.82 19.73
C THR A 203 -2.02 -1.89 20.39
N GLU A 204 -2.43 -1.25 21.50
CA GLU A 204 -1.50 -0.40 22.27
C GLU A 204 -0.29 -1.19 22.78
N LYS A 205 -0.44 -2.47 23.11
CA LYS A 205 0.66 -3.35 23.53
C LYS A 205 1.67 -3.56 22.39
N GLU A 206 1.21 -3.87 21.20
CA GLU A 206 2.10 -4.08 20.03
C GLU A 206 2.84 -2.80 19.66
N LEU A 207 2.18 -1.65 19.75
CA LEU A 207 2.84 -0.36 19.54
C LEU A 207 3.86 -0.07 20.64
N ALA A 208 3.56 -0.40 21.91
CA ALA A 208 4.48 -0.23 23.03
C ALA A 208 5.74 -1.12 22.87
N ASP A 209 5.61 -2.33 22.33
CA ASP A 209 6.75 -3.22 22.04
C ASP A 209 7.72 -2.65 20.99
N TRP A 210 7.26 -1.68 20.17
CA TRP A 210 8.08 -0.97 19.20
C TRP A 210 8.87 0.22 19.78
N LEU A 211 8.46 0.78 20.93
CA LEU A 211 9.08 1.99 21.47
C LEU A 211 10.59 1.85 21.74
N PRO A 212 11.11 0.74 22.32
CA PRO A 212 12.54 0.56 22.50
C PRO A 212 13.31 0.58 21.16
N LYS A 213 12.80 -0.12 20.13
CA LYS A 213 13.40 -0.18 18.80
C LYS A 213 13.41 1.19 18.12
N VAL A 214 12.31 1.94 18.20
CA VAL A 214 12.24 3.31 17.65
C VAL A 214 13.26 4.22 18.31
N LYS A 215 13.41 4.15 19.65
CA LYS A 215 14.38 4.96 20.39
C LYS A 215 15.83 4.58 20.05
N GLU A 216 16.11 3.29 19.92
CA GLU A 216 17.43 2.77 19.51
C GLU A 216 17.81 3.32 18.13
N VAL A 217 16.91 3.18 17.15
CA VAL A 217 17.12 3.65 15.78
C VAL A 217 17.27 5.17 15.73
N GLU A 218 16.40 5.92 16.41
CA GLU A 218 16.45 7.38 16.49
C GLU A 218 17.76 7.88 17.11
N GLY A 219 18.28 7.18 18.10
CA GLY A 219 19.57 7.49 18.73
C GLY A 219 20.80 7.21 17.84
N SER A 220 20.63 6.40 16.80
CA SER A 220 21.73 5.92 15.95
C SER A 220 21.94 6.75 14.68
N VAL A 221 20.94 7.55 14.24
CA VAL A 221 20.97 8.30 12.98
C VAL A 221 20.43 9.73 13.14
N LYS A 222 20.73 10.59 12.14
CA LYS A 222 20.23 11.97 12.14
C LYS A 222 18.74 12.05 11.85
N THR A 223 18.21 11.15 11.03
CA THR A 223 16.79 11.14 10.61
C THR A 223 16.29 9.71 10.53
N THR A 224 15.16 9.44 11.18
CA THR A 224 14.41 8.19 11.05
C THR A 224 13.08 8.50 10.40
N TYR A 225 12.78 7.85 9.29
CA TYR A 225 11.48 7.87 8.64
C TYR A 225 10.66 6.67 9.08
N GLY A 226 9.40 6.88 9.46
CA GLY A 226 8.50 5.81 9.86
C GLY A 226 7.14 5.92 9.16
N TYR A 227 6.65 4.82 8.61
CA TYR A 227 5.39 4.81 7.85
C TYR A 227 4.49 3.66 8.22
N PHE A 228 3.26 3.99 8.62
CA PHE A 228 2.19 3.03 8.78
C PHE A 228 1.53 2.76 7.42
N ASN A 229 1.56 1.49 6.98
CA ASN A 229 0.95 1.05 5.72
C ASN A 229 -0.38 0.31 5.92
N ASN A 230 -0.84 0.11 7.15
CA ASN A 230 -2.13 -0.46 7.50
C ASN A 230 -3.28 0.56 7.31
N HIS A 231 -3.47 1.01 6.05
CA HIS A 231 -4.28 2.18 5.71
C HIS A 231 -5.79 2.00 5.86
N PHE A 232 -6.31 0.74 5.93
CA PHE A 232 -7.74 0.45 6.04
C PHE A 232 -8.38 1.18 7.24
N HIS A 233 -9.60 1.66 7.03
CA HIS A 233 -10.43 2.30 8.06
C HIS A 233 -9.81 3.51 8.78
N GLY A 234 -8.63 3.97 8.35
CA GLY A 234 -7.86 5.00 9.03
C GLY A 234 -6.97 4.49 10.17
N TYR A 235 -6.76 3.18 10.27
CA TYR A 235 -5.89 2.58 11.30
C TYR A 235 -4.47 3.12 11.27
N ALA A 236 -3.91 3.35 10.08
CA ALA A 236 -2.57 3.92 9.93
C ALA A 236 -2.44 5.28 10.63
N VAL A 237 -3.45 6.12 10.54
CA VAL A 237 -3.48 7.44 11.21
C VAL A 237 -3.55 7.28 12.71
N GLU A 238 -4.48 6.46 13.21
CA GLU A 238 -4.66 6.23 14.65
C GLU A 238 -3.39 5.62 15.26
N ASN A 239 -2.84 4.57 14.65
CA ASN A 239 -1.65 3.89 15.15
C ASN A 239 -0.42 4.79 15.10
N GLY A 240 -0.23 5.57 14.02
CA GLY A 240 0.87 6.53 13.92
C GLY A 240 0.81 7.61 15.00
N LEU A 241 -0.37 8.19 15.24
CA LEU A 241 -0.54 9.18 16.30
C LEU A 241 -0.41 8.55 17.69
N SER A 242 -0.81 7.28 17.85
CA SER A 242 -0.66 6.56 19.12
C SER A 242 0.80 6.30 19.47
N ILE A 243 1.66 5.91 18.54
CA ILE A 243 3.11 5.82 18.78
C ILE A 243 3.70 7.18 19.17
N LEU A 244 3.34 8.26 18.48
CA LEU A 244 3.81 9.61 18.84
C LEU A 244 3.37 10.00 20.24
N LYS A 245 2.15 9.65 20.64
CA LYS A 245 1.67 9.85 22.01
C LYS A 245 2.51 9.10 23.04
N MET A 246 2.78 7.81 22.78
CA MET A 246 3.60 6.98 23.67
C MET A 246 5.05 7.43 23.77
N LEU A 247 5.56 8.14 22.75
CA LEU A 247 6.89 8.75 22.72
C LEU A 247 6.92 10.15 23.31
N ASP A 248 5.78 10.68 23.76
CA ASP A 248 5.61 12.06 24.25
C ASP A 248 6.01 13.12 23.20
N LYS A 249 5.62 12.86 21.94
CA LYS A 249 5.98 13.70 20.78
C LYS A 249 4.77 14.31 20.06
N LEU A 250 3.54 14.22 20.63
CA LEU A 250 2.36 14.78 19.99
C LEU A 250 2.36 16.32 20.07
N THR A 251 1.98 16.94 18.96
CA THR A 251 1.56 18.35 18.94
C THR A 251 0.07 18.46 19.28
N PRO A 252 -0.43 19.65 19.71
CA PRO A 252 -1.86 19.85 20.00
C PRO A 252 -2.78 19.48 18.82
N ALA A 253 -2.37 19.77 17.58
CA ALA A 253 -3.13 19.42 16.37
C ALA A 253 -3.19 17.89 16.16
N GLN A 254 -2.12 17.18 16.49
CA GLN A 254 -2.05 15.71 16.42
C GLN A 254 -2.88 15.06 17.53
N GLU A 255 -2.93 15.66 18.75
CA GLU A 255 -3.80 15.18 19.83
C GLU A 255 -5.28 15.25 19.44
N GLU A 256 -5.68 16.35 18.81
CA GLU A 256 -7.05 16.51 18.34
C GLU A 256 -7.38 15.54 17.21
N ALA A 257 -6.45 15.32 16.27
CA ALA A 257 -6.59 14.33 15.20
C ALA A 257 -6.70 12.91 15.76
N LEU A 258 -5.90 12.54 16.77
CA LEU A 258 -5.97 11.25 17.45
C LEU A 258 -7.32 11.05 18.16
N LYS A 259 -7.79 12.07 18.88
CA LYS A 259 -9.09 12.04 19.55
C LYS A 259 -10.22 11.81 18.53
N ARG A 260 -10.19 12.52 17.42
CA ARG A 260 -11.17 12.34 16.33
C ARG A 260 -11.12 10.92 15.78
N ALA A 261 -9.93 10.44 15.41
CA ALA A 261 -9.76 9.10 14.85
C ALA A 261 -10.31 8.03 15.82
N ARG A 262 -9.93 8.07 17.09
CA ARG A 262 -10.39 7.11 18.12
C ARG A 262 -11.90 7.18 18.33
N THR A 263 -12.49 8.37 18.37
CA THR A 263 -13.92 8.55 18.54
C THR A 263 -14.70 7.93 17.38
N ASN A 264 -14.30 8.23 16.14
CA ASN A 264 -14.99 7.71 14.97
C ASN A 264 -14.78 6.21 14.76
N LEU A 265 -13.58 5.69 15.02
CA LEU A 265 -13.31 4.26 15.00
C LEU A 265 -14.12 3.49 16.06
N ARG A 266 -14.30 4.07 17.25
CA ARG A 266 -15.17 3.49 18.29
C ARG A 266 -16.63 3.52 17.86
N GLN A 267 -17.12 4.65 17.37
CA GLN A 267 -18.50 4.77 16.90
C GLN A 267 -18.81 3.84 15.72
N ALA A 268 -17.83 3.62 14.85
CA ALA A 268 -17.98 2.62 13.78
C ALA A 268 -18.11 1.20 14.31
N LYS A 269 -17.46 0.89 15.43
CA LYS A 269 -17.60 -0.41 16.14
C LYS A 269 -18.87 -0.50 16.98
N GLU A 270 -19.35 0.63 17.51
CA GLU A 270 -20.50 0.70 18.45
C GLU A 270 -21.84 1.00 17.74
N LYS A 271 -21.83 1.47 16.47
CA LYS A 271 -23.07 1.55 15.72
C LYS A 271 -23.68 0.15 15.66
N PRO A 272 -24.91 -0.06 16.20
CA PRO A 272 -25.60 -1.31 15.96
C PRO A 272 -25.84 -1.37 14.46
N VAL A 273 -25.05 -2.17 13.78
CA VAL A 273 -25.32 -2.59 12.42
C VAL A 273 -26.65 -3.31 12.51
N GLY A 274 -27.64 -2.86 11.78
CA GLY A 274 -28.95 -3.56 11.75
C GLY A 274 -28.68 -5.04 11.46
N LEU A 275 -29.50 -5.92 12.05
CA LEU A 275 -29.31 -7.39 12.06
C LEU A 275 -28.97 -8.02 10.68
N GLY A 276 -29.08 -7.26 9.58
CA GLY A 276 -28.76 -7.67 8.21
C GLY A 276 -27.35 -7.29 7.71
N GLU A 277 -26.57 -6.48 8.43
CA GLU A 277 -25.20 -6.06 8.02
C GLU A 277 -24.06 -6.76 8.78
N PHE A 278 -24.35 -7.40 9.93
CA PHE A 278 -23.34 -8.10 10.77
C PHE A 278 -23.00 -9.51 10.31
N THR A 279 -23.68 -10.03 9.29
CA THR A 279 -23.30 -11.31 8.67
C THR A 279 -22.24 -11.14 7.56
N ARG A 280 -21.64 -9.97 7.41
CA ARG A 280 -20.65 -9.65 6.35
C ARG A 280 -19.22 -9.67 6.90
N GLY A 281 -18.74 -10.77 7.48
CA GLY A 281 -17.37 -10.86 7.96
C GLY A 281 -16.99 -12.15 8.66
N GLY A 282 -17.68 -13.26 8.37
CA GLY A 282 -17.34 -14.59 8.85
C GLY A 282 -16.26 -15.28 8.00
N GLU A 283 -16.02 -16.56 8.29
CA GLU A 283 -15.11 -17.45 7.53
C GLU A 283 -15.36 -17.39 6.02
N ASP A 284 -16.60 -17.20 5.59
CA ASP A 284 -17.02 -17.11 4.20
C ASP A 284 -16.45 -15.87 3.49
N ARG A 285 -16.41 -14.73 4.16
CA ARG A 285 -15.81 -13.50 3.60
C ARG A 285 -14.30 -13.62 3.45
N ALA A 286 -13.62 -14.20 4.44
CA ALA A 286 -12.19 -14.45 4.37
C ALA A 286 -11.86 -15.41 3.23
N LYS A 287 -12.64 -16.49 3.08
CA LYS A 287 -12.52 -17.45 1.98
C LYS A 287 -12.76 -16.80 0.62
N LEU A 288 -13.78 -15.94 0.49
CA LEU A 288 -14.08 -15.20 -0.74
C LEU A 288 -12.89 -14.33 -1.16
N VAL A 289 -12.31 -13.58 -0.23
CA VAL A 289 -11.18 -12.69 -0.49
C VAL A 289 -9.93 -13.48 -0.89
N ASP A 290 -9.66 -14.60 -0.23
CA ASP A 290 -8.53 -15.48 -0.55
C ASP A 290 -8.64 -16.08 -1.96
N LEU A 291 -9.81 -16.61 -2.30
CA LEU A 291 -10.10 -17.15 -3.63
C LEU A 291 -10.01 -16.07 -4.73
N LEU A 292 -10.53 -14.85 -4.47
CA LEU A 292 -10.39 -13.72 -5.39
C LEU A 292 -8.91 -13.34 -5.56
N GLY A 293 -8.12 -13.33 -4.49
CA GLY A 293 -6.68 -13.07 -4.55
C GLY A 293 -5.95 -14.04 -5.47
N THR A 294 -6.32 -15.31 -5.41
CA THR A 294 -5.75 -16.36 -6.27
C THR A 294 -6.11 -16.17 -7.75
N ILE A 295 -7.37 -15.80 -8.06
CA ILE A 295 -7.86 -15.71 -9.46
C ILE A 295 -7.43 -14.39 -10.12
N MET A 296 -7.31 -13.29 -9.37
CA MET A 296 -7.08 -11.97 -9.96
C MET A 296 -5.72 -11.36 -9.60
N GLY A 297 -5.02 -11.93 -8.65
CA GLY A 297 -3.78 -11.41 -8.11
C GLY A 297 -4.00 -10.28 -7.09
N GLU A 298 -3.10 -10.17 -6.11
CA GLU A 298 -3.23 -9.27 -4.96
C GLU A 298 -3.40 -7.78 -5.36
N THR A 299 -2.67 -7.34 -6.39
CA THR A 299 -2.74 -5.95 -6.86
C THR A 299 -4.12 -5.57 -7.40
N ARG A 300 -4.75 -6.47 -8.17
CA ARG A 300 -6.10 -6.24 -8.72
C ARG A 300 -7.15 -6.34 -7.62
N LEU A 301 -6.99 -7.27 -6.69
CA LEU A 301 -7.85 -7.41 -5.52
C LEU A 301 -7.79 -6.15 -4.66
N ALA A 302 -6.61 -5.65 -4.30
CA ALA A 302 -6.47 -4.40 -3.55
C ALA A 302 -7.15 -3.22 -4.25
N ARG A 303 -7.01 -3.12 -5.58
CA ARG A 303 -7.71 -2.09 -6.37
C ARG A 303 -9.23 -2.28 -6.42
N SER A 304 -9.75 -3.49 -6.24
CA SER A 304 -11.19 -3.73 -6.14
C SER A 304 -11.78 -3.07 -4.90
N PHE A 305 -11.08 -3.13 -3.78
CA PHE A 305 -11.51 -2.48 -2.54
C PHE A 305 -11.49 -0.95 -2.62
N THR A 306 -10.71 -0.35 -3.51
CA THR A 306 -10.66 1.11 -3.67
C THR A 306 -11.82 1.68 -4.51
N ILE A 307 -12.62 0.84 -5.14
CA ILE A 307 -13.79 1.27 -5.91
C ILE A 307 -14.97 1.45 -4.95
N PRO A 308 -15.62 2.64 -4.90
CA PRO A 308 -16.77 2.88 -4.05
C PRO A 308 -17.95 1.94 -4.36
N ASP A 309 -18.75 1.59 -3.34
CA ASP A 309 -19.92 0.73 -3.54
C ASP A 309 -20.99 1.41 -4.40
N GLU A 310 -21.11 2.74 -4.33
CA GLU A 310 -22.00 3.55 -5.15
C GLU A 310 -21.69 3.50 -6.65
N ASP A 311 -20.47 3.13 -7.02
CA ASP A 311 -20.07 2.92 -8.42
C ASP A 311 -20.63 1.60 -9.00
N VAL A 312 -21.19 0.73 -8.15
CA VAL A 312 -21.72 -0.59 -8.55
C VAL A 312 -23.25 -0.57 -8.56
N LYS A 313 -23.83 -0.89 -9.70
CA LYS A 313 -25.28 -1.04 -9.87
C LYS A 313 -25.59 -2.47 -10.25
N ILE A 314 -26.08 -3.25 -9.29
CA ILE A 314 -26.48 -4.64 -9.52
C ILE A 314 -27.90 -4.65 -10.10
N LYS A 315 -28.07 -5.23 -11.29
CA LYS A 315 -29.38 -5.49 -11.88
C LYS A 315 -29.89 -6.87 -11.46
N GLU A 316 -29.01 -7.84 -11.48
CA GLU A 316 -29.30 -9.21 -11.07
C GLU A 316 -28.03 -9.85 -10.50
N ALA A 317 -28.16 -10.58 -9.38
CA ALA A 317 -27.09 -11.37 -8.80
C ALA A 317 -27.68 -12.59 -8.09
N ASN A 318 -27.54 -13.75 -8.71
CA ASN A 318 -28.01 -15.02 -8.19
C ASN A 318 -27.03 -16.16 -8.56
N LEU A 319 -27.38 -17.40 -8.27
CA LEU A 319 -26.50 -18.56 -8.53
C LEU A 319 -26.40 -18.96 -10.02
N LYS A 320 -27.20 -18.34 -10.91
CA LYS A 320 -27.21 -18.64 -12.35
C LYS A 320 -26.60 -17.51 -13.17
N THR A 321 -26.89 -16.26 -12.79
CA THR A 321 -26.53 -15.06 -13.57
C THR A 321 -26.09 -13.93 -12.65
N ILE A 322 -25.14 -13.12 -13.13
CA ILE A 322 -24.81 -11.80 -12.59
C ILE A 322 -24.88 -10.82 -13.76
N ASP A 323 -25.75 -9.78 -13.63
CA ASP A 323 -25.81 -8.62 -14.54
C ASP A 323 -25.61 -7.36 -13.69
N ALA A 324 -24.54 -6.64 -13.97
CA ALA A 324 -24.16 -5.47 -13.21
C ALA A 324 -23.55 -4.39 -14.11
N LYS A 325 -23.64 -3.14 -13.66
CA LYS A 325 -22.89 -2.02 -14.19
C LYS A 325 -21.95 -1.49 -13.12
N ILE A 326 -20.69 -1.25 -13.47
CA ILE A 326 -19.70 -0.67 -12.58
C ILE A 326 -19.03 0.52 -13.26
N ARG A 327 -19.26 1.73 -12.75
CA ARG A 327 -18.97 2.98 -13.45
C ARG A 327 -19.64 2.98 -14.83
N ASP A 328 -18.86 3.15 -15.91
CA ASP A 328 -19.34 3.12 -17.28
C ASP A 328 -19.30 1.73 -17.91
N TYR A 329 -18.79 0.72 -17.19
CA TYR A 329 -18.58 -0.63 -17.71
C TYR A 329 -19.74 -1.57 -17.38
N THR A 330 -19.95 -2.55 -18.25
CA THR A 330 -20.94 -3.62 -18.08
C THR A 330 -20.27 -4.93 -17.68
N LEU A 331 -20.97 -5.72 -16.86
CA LEU A 331 -20.55 -7.08 -16.50
C LEU A 331 -21.75 -8.01 -16.63
N LYS A 332 -21.57 -9.09 -17.38
CA LYS A 332 -22.49 -10.23 -17.41
C LYS A 332 -21.74 -11.51 -17.17
N MET A 333 -22.24 -12.33 -16.26
CA MET A 333 -21.70 -13.66 -15.97
C MET A 333 -22.85 -14.67 -16.04
N ASP A 334 -22.60 -15.80 -16.67
CA ASP A 334 -23.52 -16.92 -16.79
C ASP A 334 -22.87 -18.21 -16.34
N MET A 335 -23.46 -18.87 -15.33
CA MET A 335 -22.90 -20.06 -14.68
C MET A 335 -23.01 -21.29 -15.57
N ALA A 336 -24.12 -21.43 -16.30
CA ALA A 336 -24.36 -22.63 -17.11
C ALA A 336 -23.43 -22.70 -18.33
N SER A 337 -23.23 -21.58 -19.01
CA SER A 337 -22.31 -21.47 -20.15
C SER A 337 -20.86 -21.22 -19.73
N LYS A 338 -20.59 -20.98 -18.44
CA LYS A 338 -19.30 -20.58 -17.88
C LYS A 338 -18.71 -19.38 -18.63
N THR A 339 -19.48 -18.32 -18.79
CA THR A 339 -19.12 -17.17 -19.59
C THR A 339 -19.04 -15.89 -18.71
N ILE A 340 -18.00 -15.11 -18.91
CA ILE A 340 -17.81 -13.78 -18.32
C ILE A 340 -17.63 -12.79 -19.45
N VAL A 341 -18.55 -11.81 -19.56
CA VAL A 341 -18.53 -10.74 -20.55
C VAL A 341 -18.35 -9.41 -19.85
N HIS A 342 -17.31 -8.67 -20.24
CA HIS A 342 -16.99 -7.36 -19.64
C HIS A 342 -16.29 -6.46 -20.65
N ASP A 343 -16.30 -5.13 -20.44
CA ASP A 343 -15.87 -4.12 -21.42
C ASP A 343 -14.90 -3.06 -20.87
N CYS A 344 -14.27 -3.28 -19.71
CA CYS A 344 -13.29 -2.31 -19.23
C CYS A 344 -11.96 -2.38 -20.01
N GLY A 345 -11.22 -1.27 -20.04
CA GLY A 345 -9.95 -1.19 -20.76
C GLY A 345 -8.85 -2.17 -20.30
N ASP A 346 -8.97 -2.74 -19.09
CA ASP A 346 -8.04 -3.76 -18.54
C ASP A 346 -8.48 -5.20 -18.89
N TRP A 347 -9.67 -5.34 -19.53
CA TRP A 347 -10.29 -6.65 -19.75
C TRP A 347 -9.62 -7.45 -20.88
N GLU A 348 -9.12 -6.80 -21.92
CA GLU A 348 -8.34 -7.47 -22.97
C GLU A 348 -7.14 -8.20 -22.39
N ARG A 349 -6.35 -7.51 -21.58
CA ARG A 349 -5.21 -8.11 -20.87
C ARG A 349 -5.65 -9.18 -19.87
N ALA A 350 -6.80 -9.00 -19.22
CA ALA A 350 -7.36 -9.98 -18.30
C ALA A 350 -7.77 -11.28 -19.02
N ILE A 351 -8.28 -11.21 -20.24
CA ILE A 351 -8.58 -12.35 -21.11
C ILE A 351 -7.30 -13.14 -21.40
N GLU A 352 -6.24 -12.45 -21.83
CA GLU A 352 -4.95 -13.08 -22.17
C GLU A 352 -4.29 -13.75 -20.96
N THR A 353 -4.30 -13.09 -19.81
CA THR A 353 -3.68 -13.61 -18.58
C THR A 353 -4.57 -14.56 -17.80
N ARG A 354 -5.81 -14.78 -18.23
CA ARG A 354 -6.80 -15.61 -17.53
C ARG A 354 -7.03 -15.18 -16.09
N GLN A 355 -7.09 -13.88 -15.85
CA GLN A 355 -7.28 -13.30 -14.52
C GLN A 355 -8.49 -12.37 -14.50
N LEU A 356 -9.20 -12.28 -13.39
CA LEU A 356 -10.28 -11.32 -13.24
C LEU A 356 -9.71 -9.89 -13.06
N CYS A 357 -10.40 -8.88 -13.63
CA CYS A 357 -10.04 -7.49 -13.41
C CYS A 357 -10.62 -6.94 -12.09
N LYS A 358 -10.12 -5.78 -11.65
CA LYS A 358 -10.57 -5.11 -10.41
C LYS A 358 -12.08 -4.79 -10.37
N HIS A 359 -12.70 -4.55 -11.52
CA HIS A 359 -14.12 -4.22 -11.60
C HIS A 359 -14.99 -5.46 -11.32
N ILE A 360 -14.63 -6.61 -11.88
CA ILE A 360 -15.31 -7.88 -11.59
C ILE A 360 -15.11 -8.25 -10.12
N GLY A 361 -13.88 -8.13 -9.60
CA GLY A 361 -13.63 -8.33 -8.18
C GLY A 361 -14.49 -7.44 -7.30
N LYS A 362 -14.66 -6.15 -7.64
CA LYS A 362 -15.55 -5.24 -6.90
C LYS A 362 -17.00 -5.68 -6.93
N VAL A 363 -17.55 -6.07 -8.08
CA VAL A 363 -18.91 -6.58 -8.15
C VAL A 363 -19.10 -7.81 -7.26
N LEU A 364 -18.17 -8.78 -7.33
CA LEU A 364 -18.21 -9.98 -6.49
C LEU A 364 -18.06 -9.68 -4.99
N LEU A 365 -17.37 -8.60 -4.62
CA LEU A 365 -17.28 -8.13 -3.24
C LEU A 365 -18.52 -7.37 -2.76
N THR A 366 -19.41 -6.94 -3.67
CA THR A 366 -20.59 -6.12 -3.36
C THR A 366 -21.89 -6.94 -3.33
N ILE A 367 -22.00 -8.04 -4.10
CA ILE A 367 -23.17 -8.92 -4.10
C ILE A 367 -23.26 -9.79 -2.84
N PRO A 368 -24.39 -10.46 -2.56
CA PRO A 368 -24.54 -11.34 -1.40
C PRO A 368 -23.44 -12.39 -1.32
N GLU A 369 -22.83 -12.52 -0.16
CA GLU A 369 -21.60 -13.29 0.08
C GLU A 369 -21.67 -14.75 -0.38
N GLN A 370 -22.78 -15.44 -0.06
CA GLN A 370 -22.99 -16.83 -0.48
C GLN A 370 -23.08 -17.00 -2.01
N VAL A 371 -23.66 -16.00 -2.68
CA VAL A 371 -23.69 -15.95 -4.15
C VAL A 371 -22.28 -15.75 -4.68
N ALA A 372 -21.55 -14.78 -4.13
CA ALA A 372 -20.18 -14.48 -4.53
C ALA A 372 -19.25 -15.67 -4.33
N LEU A 373 -19.32 -16.33 -3.17
CA LEU A 373 -18.54 -17.53 -2.88
C LEU A 373 -18.79 -18.66 -3.88
N THR A 374 -20.05 -18.91 -4.20
CA THR A 374 -20.40 -19.95 -5.19
C THR A 374 -19.78 -19.64 -6.55
N TRP A 375 -19.87 -18.39 -7.02
CA TRP A 375 -19.26 -17.98 -8.28
C TRP A 375 -17.74 -18.08 -8.26
N VAL A 376 -17.12 -17.55 -7.24
CA VAL A 376 -15.67 -17.50 -7.13
C VAL A 376 -15.08 -18.90 -6.97
N SER A 377 -15.72 -19.79 -6.18
CA SER A 377 -15.32 -21.18 -6.07
C SER A 377 -15.42 -21.91 -7.40
N ALA A 378 -16.50 -21.75 -8.13
CA ALA A 378 -16.69 -22.38 -9.45
C ALA A 378 -15.66 -21.90 -10.50
N ILE A 379 -15.26 -20.61 -10.43
CA ILE A 379 -14.21 -20.06 -11.29
C ILE A 379 -12.85 -20.61 -10.88
N HIS A 380 -12.55 -20.62 -9.58
CA HIS A 380 -11.28 -21.10 -9.05
C HIS A 380 -11.04 -22.58 -9.32
N GLU A 381 -12.05 -23.42 -9.13
CA GLU A 381 -11.96 -24.88 -9.33
C GLU A 381 -11.63 -25.26 -10.78
N ASN A 382 -12.10 -24.49 -11.75
CA ASN A 382 -11.86 -24.79 -13.16
C ASN A 382 -11.82 -23.53 -14.03
N LEU A 383 -10.82 -22.69 -13.80
CA LEU A 383 -10.64 -21.43 -14.50
C LEU A 383 -10.56 -21.60 -16.03
N ASP A 384 -9.97 -22.70 -16.49
CA ASP A 384 -9.81 -22.97 -17.93
C ASP A 384 -11.12 -23.27 -18.66
N ALA A 385 -12.14 -23.73 -17.94
CA ALA A 385 -13.46 -23.93 -18.52
C ALA A 385 -14.26 -22.63 -18.74
N TRP A 386 -13.84 -21.51 -18.14
CA TRP A 386 -14.55 -20.25 -18.25
C TRP A 386 -14.16 -19.49 -19.52
N LYS A 387 -15.15 -18.95 -20.23
CA LYS A 387 -15.01 -18.16 -21.46
C LYS A 387 -15.00 -16.67 -21.11
N PHE A 388 -13.86 -16.02 -21.22
CA PHE A 388 -13.71 -14.59 -21.02
C PHE A 388 -13.92 -13.90 -22.37
N GLN A 389 -14.91 -12.98 -22.46
CA GLN A 389 -15.35 -12.40 -23.72
C GLN A 389 -15.55 -10.87 -23.59
N GLN A 390 -15.38 -10.18 -24.71
CA GLN A 390 -15.88 -8.82 -24.85
C GLN A 390 -17.33 -8.83 -25.31
N PRO A 391 -18.12 -7.77 -25.01
CA PRO A 391 -19.46 -7.63 -25.60
C PRO A 391 -19.36 -7.66 -27.13
N ARG A 392 -20.26 -8.37 -27.76
CA ARG A 392 -20.40 -8.28 -29.23
C ARG A 392 -20.81 -6.84 -29.59
N LYS A 393 -20.05 -6.22 -30.47
CA LYS A 393 -20.38 -4.91 -31.04
C LYS A 393 -21.66 -4.96 -31.85
#